data_e88e55e0e6d2173eff6c317374095cff
#
_entry.id   e88e55e0e6d2173eff6c317374095cff
#
_cell.length_a   1.000
_cell.length_b   1.000
_cell.length_c   1.000
_cell.angle_alpha   90.00
_cell.angle_beta   90.00
_cell.angle_gamma   90.00
#
_symmetry.space_group_name_H-M   'P 1'
#
loop_
_entity.id
_entity.type
_entity.pdbx_description
1 polymer ?
#
loop_
_entity_poly.entity_id
_entity_poly.type
_entity_poly.pdbx_seq_one_letter_code
_entity_poly.pdbx_strand_id
1 'polypeptide(L)'
;METTKKTQVVGIKNAGIVIICCLVIAVCIFQFLLGNPSNFMNNDPNNHPLNMLGTIYKGGIIVPIIQTLLLTVLALSIERYFALRSAFGKGSLSKFVANIKDALAAGDMKKAQEICDKQRGSVANVVTSTLRKYEEMEKLSLIHI
;
A
#
# COMPACT_ATOMS: atom_id res chain seq x y z
N MET A 1 15.79 23.47 16.48
CA MET A 1 14.53 23.44 15.69
C MET A 1 14.74 22.37 14.61
N GLU A 2 14.55 21.11 14.99
CA GLU A 2 14.87 19.97 14.13
C GLU A 2 13.56 19.50 13.47
N THR A 3 13.50 19.66 12.17
CA THR A 3 12.35 19.29 11.36
C THR A 3 12.17 17.77 11.40
N THR A 4 11.23 17.31 12.18
CA THR A 4 10.75 15.94 12.13
C THR A 4 10.33 15.61 10.70
N LYS A 5 11.17 14.85 10.02
CA LYS A 5 10.90 14.30 8.68
C LYS A 5 9.70 13.35 8.81
N LYS A 6 8.49 13.90 8.64
CA LYS A 6 7.27 13.11 8.52
C LYS A 6 7.47 12.12 7.39
N THR A 7 7.69 10.87 7.70
CA THR A 7 7.52 9.77 6.75
C THR A 7 6.04 9.73 6.39
N GLN A 8 5.66 10.52 5.40
CA GLN A 8 4.34 10.39 4.81
C GLN A 8 4.29 9.03 4.14
N VAL A 9 3.37 8.19 4.60
CA VAL A 9 2.95 7.03 3.82
C VAL A 9 2.40 7.61 2.53
N VAL A 10 3.17 7.49 1.46
CA VAL A 10 2.77 7.96 0.12
C VAL A 10 1.74 6.97 -0.40
N GLY A 11 0.49 7.15 0.03
CA GLY A 11 -0.66 6.58 -0.65
C GLY A 11 -0.88 7.34 -1.95
N ILE A 12 -1.38 6.67 -2.98
CA ILE A 12 -1.71 7.30 -4.26
C ILE A 12 -2.70 8.43 -3.99
N LYS A 13 -2.24 9.69 -4.11
CA LYS A 13 -3.06 10.89 -3.87
C LYS A 13 -4.26 10.99 -4.82
N ASN A 14 -4.17 10.36 -5.99
CA ASN A 14 -5.20 10.42 -7.02
C ASN A 14 -5.61 9.01 -7.47
N ALA A 15 -6.50 8.37 -6.72
CA ALA A 15 -7.09 7.08 -7.09
C ALA A 15 -7.72 7.11 -8.51
N GLY A 16 -8.23 8.27 -8.95
CA GLY A 16 -8.77 8.45 -10.30
C GLY A 16 -7.75 8.22 -11.41
N ILE A 17 -6.49 8.63 -11.23
CA ILE A 17 -5.42 8.38 -12.20
C ILE A 17 -5.14 6.88 -12.34
N VAL A 18 -5.16 6.14 -11.24
CA VAL A 18 -4.97 4.67 -11.25
C VAL A 18 -6.07 3.99 -12.06
N ILE A 19 -7.33 4.40 -11.87
CA ILE A 19 -8.47 3.85 -12.61
C ILE A 19 -8.32 4.12 -14.10
N ILE A 20 -7.95 5.35 -14.49
CA ILE A 20 -7.73 5.71 -15.89
C ILE A 20 -6.58 4.90 -16.50
N CYS A 21 -5.45 4.76 -15.80
CA CYS A 21 -4.34 3.91 -16.25
C CYS A 21 -4.77 2.44 -16.42
N CYS A 22 -5.52 1.88 -15.46
CA CYS A 22 -6.03 0.53 -15.55
C CYS A 22 -6.98 0.36 -16.74
N LEU A 23 -7.81 1.36 -17.03
CA LEU A 23 -8.70 1.36 -18.19
C LEU A 23 -7.91 1.36 -19.49
N VAL A 24 -6.90 2.21 -19.63
CA VAL A 24 -6.04 2.24 -20.83
C VAL A 24 -5.33 0.90 -21.01
N ILE A 25 -4.76 0.33 -19.95
CA ILE A 25 -4.12 -0.98 -20.00
C ILE A 25 -5.11 -2.07 -20.40
N ALA A 26 -6.31 -2.07 -19.83
CA ALA A 26 -7.35 -3.04 -20.16
C ALA A 26 -7.76 -2.97 -21.63
N VAL A 27 -7.93 -1.77 -22.19
CA VAL A 27 -8.23 -1.58 -23.61
C VAL A 27 -7.07 -2.05 -24.49
N CYS A 28 -5.83 -1.75 -24.11
CA CYS A 28 -4.66 -2.25 -24.84
C CYS A 28 -4.62 -3.78 -24.84
N ILE A 29 -4.81 -4.43 -23.70
CA ILE A 29 -4.86 -5.90 -23.61
C ILE A 29 -6.01 -6.45 -24.46
N PHE A 30 -7.20 -5.83 -24.38
CA PHE A 30 -8.35 -6.24 -25.16
C PHE A 30 -8.07 -6.20 -26.67
N GLN A 31 -7.48 -5.13 -27.17
CA GLN A 31 -7.21 -4.96 -28.60
C GLN A 31 -6.02 -5.79 -29.09
N PHE A 32 -4.87 -5.74 -28.39
CA PHE A 32 -3.63 -6.35 -28.85
C PHE A 32 -3.52 -7.84 -28.51
N LEU A 33 -4.00 -8.26 -27.34
CA LEU A 33 -3.87 -9.63 -26.88
C LEU A 33 -5.10 -10.47 -27.25
N LEU A 34 -6.30 -10.02 -26.91
CA LEU A 34 -7.53 -10.76 -27.18
C LEU A 34 -7.98 -10.62 -28.63
N GLY A 35 -7.87 -9.42 -29.21
CA GLY A 35 -8.22 -9.09 -30.59
C GLY A 35 -7.18 -9.51 -31.62
N ASN A 36 -6.12 -10.22 -31.22
CA ASN A 36 -5.07 -10.67 -32.15
C ASN A 36 -5.67 -11.62 -33.20
N PRO A 37 -5.43 -11.37 -34.50
CA PRO A 37 -5.92 -12.22 -35.60
C PRO A 37 -5.61 -13.71 -35.44
N SER A 38 -4.48 -14.06 -34.82
CA SER A 38 -4.07 -15.45 -34.58
C SER A 38 -5.03 -16.22 -33.61
N ASN A 39 -5.91 -15.53 -32.90
CA ASN A 39 -6.90 -16.15 -32.01
C ASN A 39 -8.17 -16.59 -32.75
N PHE A 40 -8.29 -16.27 -34.05
CA PHE A 40 -9.48 -16.51 -34.87
C PHE A 40 -9.18 -17.33 -36.11
N MET A 41 -10.18 -18.07 -36.55
CA MET A 41 -10.09 -18.87 -37.80
C MET A 41 -9.91 -17.93 -39.01
N ASN A 42 -8.97 -18.27 -39.90
CA ASN A 42 -8.59 -17.46 -41.06
C ASN A 42 -8.05 -16.04 -40.75
N ASN A 43 -7.54 -15.83 -39.55
CA ASN A 43 -7.07 -14.52 -39.04
C ASN A 43 -8.10 -13.41 -39.13
N ASP A 44 -9.39 -13.72 -39.06
CA ASP A 44 -10.48 -12.76 -39.10
C ASP A 44 -11.20 -12.73 -37.74
N PRO A 45 -11.19 -11.60 -37.03
CA PRO A 45 -11.88 -11.46 -35.72
C PRO A 45 -13.41 -11.72 -35.78
N ASN A 46 -13.99 -11.69 -36.95
CA ASN A 46 -15.41 -11.97 -37.14
C ASN A 46 -15.73 -13.48 -37.18
N ASN A 47 -14.72 -14.32 -37.48
CA ASN A 47 -14.85 -15.77 -37.55
C ASN A 47 -14.88 -16.46 -36.20
N HIS A 48 -14.96 -17.79 -36.20
CA HIS A 48 -14.97 -18.59 -34.99
C HIS A 48 -13.64 -18.47 -34.22
N PRO A 49 -13.72 -18.30 -32.89
CA PRO A 49 -12.52 -18.26 -32.06
C PRO A 49 -11.82 -19.64 -32.05
N LEU A 50 -10.52 -19.64 -32.23
CA LEU A 50 -9.70 -20.85 -32.12
C LEU A 50 -9.29 -21.13 -30.68
N ASN A 51 -9.15 -20.08 -29.89
CA ASN A 51 -8.64 -20.11 -28.52
C ASN A 51 -9.59 -19.45 -27.53
N MET A 52 -9.38 -19.75 -26.26
CA MET A 52 -10.12 -19.14 -25.17
C MET A 52 -10.04 -17.59 -25.18
N LEU A 53 -8.91 -17.03 -25.61
CA LEU A 53 -8.71 -15.57 -25.75
C LEU A 53 -9.66 -14.97 -26.79
N GLY A 54 -9.80 -15.62 -27.96
CA GLY A 54 -10.77 -15.22 -28.99
C GLY A 54 -12.23 -15.32 -28.50
N THR A 55 -12.54 -16.34 -27.70
CA THR A 55 -13.88 -16.49 -27.09
C THR A 55 -14.18 -15.35 -26.15
N ILE A 56 -13.22 -14.93 -25.33
CA ILE A 56 -13.35 -13.77 -24.42
C ILE A 56 -13.54 -12.48 -25.24
N TYR A 57 -12.79 -12.31 -26.34
CA TYR A 57 -12.94 -11.14 -27.23
C TYR A 57 -14.37 -11.00 -27.76
N LYS A 58 -15.02 -12.12 -28.11
CA LYS A 58 -16.43 -12.14 -28.56
C LYS A 58 -17.43 -11.63 -27.52
N GLY A 59 -17.04 -11.53 -26.25
CA GLY A 59 -17.84 -10.87 -25.20
C GLY A 59 -18.01 -9.36 -25.40
N GLY A 60 -17.30 -8.77 -26.38
CA GLY A 60 -17.47 -7.37 -26.79
C GLY A 60 -17.07 -6.36 -25.72
N ILE A 61 -17.79 -5.23 -25.66
CA ILE A 61 -17.45 -4.08 -24.79
C ILE A 61 -17.51 -4.36 -23.28
N ILE A 62 -18.22 -5.42 -22.88
CA ILE A 62 -18.34 -5.79 -21.47
C ILE A 62 -16.99 -6.29 -20.92
N VAL A 63 -16.20 -6.96 -21.77
CA VAL A 63 -14.90 -7.55 -21.37
C VAL A 63 -13.89 -6.51 -20.87
N PRO A 64 -13.58 -5.41 -21.61
CA PRO A 64 -12.66 -4.40 -21.10
C PRO A 64 -13.16 -3.71 -19.85
N ILE A 65 -14.46 -3.60 -19.63
CA ILE A 65 -15.04 -3.04 -18.41
C ILE A 65 -14.72 -3.95 -17.20
N ILE A 66 -15.02 -5.24 -17.31
CA ILE A 66 -14.75 -6.22 -16.24
C ILE A 66 -13.24 -6.31 -15.98
N GLN A 67 -12.42 -6.30 -17.03
CA GLN A 67 -10.97 -6.35 -16.93
C GLN A 67 -10.41 -5.10 -16.24
N THR A 68 -10.95 -3.92 -16.52
CA THR A 68 -10.58 -2.68 -15.81
C THR A 68 -10.87 -2.78 -14.33
N LEU A 69 -12.05 -3.29 -13.94
CA LEU A 69 -12.38 -3.50 -12.53
C LEU A 69 -11.43 -4.47 -11.85
N LEU A 70 -11.13 -5.59 -12.47
CA LEU A 70 -10.18 -6.58 -11.95
C LEU A 70 -8.79 -5.96 -11.75
N LEU A 71 -8.25 -5.26 -12.76
CA LEU A 71 -6.95 -4.61 -12.68
C LEU A 71 -6.91 -3.53 -11.58
N THR A 72 -8.00 -2.75 -11.44
CA THR A 72 -8.12 -1.72 -10.41
C THR A 72 -8.07 -2.33 -9.01
N VAL A 73 -8.81 -3.41 -8.77
CA VAL A 73 -8.81 -4.11 -7.47
C VAL A 73 -7.43 -4.67 -7.15
N LEU A 74 -6.76 -5.30 -8.11
CA LEU A 74 -5.41 -5.82 -7.93
C LEU A 74 -4.41 -4.70 -7.63
N ALA A 75 -4.45 -3.61 -8.39
CA ALA A 75 -3.55 -2.45 -8.21
C ALA A 75 -3.71 -1.84 -6.81
N LEU A 76 -4.96 -1.60 -6.38
CA LEU A 76 -5.25 -1.05 -5.06
C LEU A 76 -4.87 -2.03 -3.92
N SER A 77 -5.05 -3.34 -4.12
CA SER A 77 -4.65 -4.35 -3.14
C SER A 77 -3.14 -4.38 -2.93
N ILE A 78 -2.38 -4.33 -4.02
CA ILE A 78 -0.92 -4.28 -3.99
C ILE A 78 -0.44 -2.98 -3.31
N GLU A 79 -1.02 -1.84 -3.65
CA GLU A 79 -0.72 -0.56 -3.01
C GLU A 79 -0.94 -0.63 -1.50
N ARG A 80 -2.10 -1.14 -1.06
CA ARG A 80 -2.43 -1.28 0.36
C ARG A 80 -1.48 -2.23 1.08
N TYR A 81 -1.10 -3.32 0.44
CA TYR A 81 -0.11 -4.23 0.99
C TYR A 81 1.24 -3.54 1.26
N PHE A 82 1.75 -2.78 0.28
CA PHE A 82 3.01 -2.03 0.46
C PHE A 82 2.89 -0.90 1.48
N ALA A 83 1.76 -0.20 1.51
CA ALA A 83 1.49 0.86 2.49
C ALA A 83 1.48 0.30 3.93
N LEU A 84 0.80 -0.83 4.15
CA LEU A 84 0.78 -1.51 5.45
C LEU A 84 2.18 -2.01 5.84
N ARG A 85 2.89 -2.64 4.92
CA ARG A 85 4.26 -3.11 5.19
C ARG A 85 5.20 -1.96 5.55
N SER A 86 5.06 -0.82 4.89
CA SER A 86 5.81 0.40 5.23
C SER A 86 5.42 0.98 6.60
N ALA A 87 4.14 0.89 6.97
CA ALA A 87 3.64 1.38 8.25
C ALA A 87 4.19 0.57 9.45
N PHE A 88 4.36 -0.73 9.29
CA PHE A 88 4.93 -1.59 10.35
C PHE A 88 6.43 -1.37 10.58
N GLY A 89 7.15 -0.77 9.62
CA GLY A 89 8.57 -0.49 9.76
C GLY A 89 9.46 -1.73 9.58
N LYS A 90 10.65 -1.70 10.21
CA LYS A 90 11.65 -2.76 10.11
C LYS A 90 11.53 -3.74 11.28
N GLY A 91 11.08 -4.96 11.01
CA GLY A 91 11.04 -6.03 12.00
C GLY A 91 9.65 -6.45 12.44
N SER A 92 9.59 -7.31 13.46
CA SER A 92 8.34 -7.83 14.01
C SER A 92 7.70 -6.83 14.97
N LEU A 93 6.45 -6.44 14.70
CA LEU A 93 5.68 -5.54 15.57
C LEU A 93 5.54 -6.09 17.00
N SER A 94 5.35 -7.40 17.14
CA SER A 94 5.22 -8.04 18.44
C SER A 94 6.48 -7.89 19.29
N LYS A 95 7.67 -8.06 18.70
CA LYS A 95 8.95 -7.84 19.38
C LYS A 95 9.17 -6.38 19.72
N PHE A 96 8.78 -5.47 18.81
CA PHE A 96 8.86 -4.04 19.07
C PHE A 96 8.02 -3.63 20.27
N VAL A 97 6.75 -4.07 20.35
CA VAL A 97 5.85 -3.76 21.47
C VAL A 97 6.38 -4.33 22.78
N ALA A 98 6.89 -5.58 22.78
CA ALA A 98 7.50 -6.19 23.96
C ALA A 98 8.71 -5.39 24.46
N ASN A 99 9.64 -5.04 23.55
CA ASN A 99 10.84 -4.27 23.91
C ASN A 99 10.51 -2.88 24.45
N ILE A 100 9.51 -2.19 23.87
CA ILE A 100 9.03 -0.90 24.40
C ILE A 100 8.46 -1.05 25.79
N LYS A 101 7.62 -2.07 26.01
CA LYS A 101 7.01 -2.34 27.31
C LYS A 101 8.09 -2.62 28.39
N ASP A 102 9.10 -3.39 28.04
CA ASP A 102 10.21 -3.71 28.96
C ASP A 102 11.05 -2.45 29.28
N ALA A 103 11.34 -1.60 28.29
CA ALA A 103 12.06 -0.34 28.48
C ALA A 103 11.28 0.63 29.36
N LEU A 104 9.96 0.74 29.17
CA LEU A 104 9.09 1.59 29.99
C LEU A 104 8.95 1.06 31.41
N ALA A 105 8.84 -0.25 31.60
CA ALA A 105 8.79 -0.86 32.93
C ALA A 105 10.09 -0.63 33.71
N ALA A 106 11.23 -0.52 33.02
CA ALA A 106 12.52 -0.18 33.59
C ALA A 106 12.74 1.33 33.82
N GLY A 107 11.78 2.19 33.40
CA GLY A 107 11.89 3.64 33.48
C GLY A 107 12.90 4.27 32.50
N ASP A 108 13.42 3.48 31.53
CA ASP A 108 14.43 3.93 30.59
C ASP A 108 13.83 4.53 29.31
N MET A 109 13.46 5.80 29.39
CA MET A 109 12.89 6.55 28.27
C MET A 109 13.82 6.67 27.07
N LYS A 110 15.15 6.78 27.31
CA LYS A 110 16.13 6.88 26.22
C LYS A 110 16.18 5.60 25.40
N LYS A 111 16.19 4.45 26.06
CA LYS A 111 16.14 3.14 25.42
C LYS A 111 14.85 2.91 24.65
N ALA A 112 13.70 3.35 25.19
CA ALA A 112 12.43 3.32 24.48
C ALA A 112 12.47 4.15 23.18
N GLN A 113 13.05 5.34 23.20
CA GLN A 113 13.23 6.18 22.00
C GLN A 113 14.15 5.51 20.97
N GLU A 114 15.30 4.95 21.38
CA GLU A 114 16.19 4.21 20.47
C GLU A 114 15.52 3.02 19.79
N ILE A 115 14.68 2.29 20.52
CA ILE A 115 13.90 1.17 19.96
C ILE A 115 12.93 1.68 18.89
N CYS A 116 12.28 2.83 19.12
CA CYS A 116 11.41 3.46 18.13
C CYS A 116 12.18 3.90 16.88
N ASP A 117 13.36 4.50 17.02
CA ASP A 117 14.19 4.95 15.91
C ASP A 117 14.72 3.80 15.05
N LYS A 118 15.02 2.66 15.67
CA LYS A 118 15.42 1.43 14.97
C LYS A 118 14.27 0.80 14.20
N GLN A 119 13.06 0.78 14.78
CA GLN A 119 11.87 0.18 14.15
C GLN A 119 11.45 0.94 12.91
N ARG A 120 11.42 2.26 12.97
CA ARG A 120 10.88 3.15 11.92
C ARG A 120 9.44 2.78 11.53
N GLY A 121 8.79 3.60 10.74
CA GLY A 121 7.42 3.40 10.30
C GLY A 121 6.40 4.20 11.12
N SER A 122 5.13 4.15 10.71
CA SER A 122 4.07 4.98 11.31
C SER A 122 3.79 4.61 12.76
N VAL A 123 3.86 3.31 13.09
CA VAL A 123 3.65 2.82 14.46
C VAL A 123 4.71 3.35 15.41
N ALA A 124 6.00 3.26 15.03
CA ALA A 124 7.09 3.80 15.82
C ALA A 124 6.95 5.31 16.03
N ASN A 125 6.55 6.06 15.00
CA ASN A 125 6.33 7.50 15.09
C ASN A 125 5.22 7.88 16.10
N VAL A 126 4.13 7.12 16.14
CA VAL A 126 3.05 7.34 17.11
C VAL A 126 3.56 7.11 18.54
N VAL A 127 4.27 5.99 18.76
CA VAL A 127 4.86 5.68 20.07
C VAL A 127 5.86 6.77 20.50
N THR A 128 6.75 7.19 19.61
CA THR A 128 7.71 8.29 19.89
C THR A 128 7.00 9.59 20.28
N SER A 129 5.93 9.95 19.56
CA SER A 129 5.16 11.16 19.87
C SER A 129 4.48 11.06 21.24
N THR A 130 3.97 9.88 21.59
CA THR A 130 3.36 9.62 22.90
C THR A 130 4.40 9.70 24.03
N LEU A 131 5.56 9.06 23.86
CA LEU A 131 6.66 9.13 24.84
C LEU A 131 7.12 10.56 25.09
N ARG A 132 7.26 11.36 24.04
CA ARG A 132 7.65 12.77 24.17
C ARG A 132 6.60 13.59 24.92
N LYS A 133 5.32 13.36 24.67
CA LYS A 133 4.24 14.02 25.41
C LYS A 133 4.22 13.60 26.87
N TYR A 134 4.47 12.35 27.16
CA TYR A 134 4.56 11.87 28.54
C TYR A 134 5.72 12.55 29.30
N GLU A 135 6.89 12.64 28.69
CA GLU A 135 8.07 13.33 29.25
C GLU A 135 7.82 14.83 29.49
N GLU A 136 7.11 15.51 28.55
CA GLU A 136 6.70 16.90 28.73
C GLU A 136 5.76 17.08 29.95
N MET A 137 4.79 16.18 30.10
CA MET A 137 3.85 16.23 31.23
C MET A 137 4.52 15.93 32.56
N GLU A 138 5.45 14.99 32.61
CA GLU A 138 6.22 14.66 33.81
C GLU A 138 7.05 15.86 34.27
N LYS A 139 7.73 16.55 33.35
CA LYS A 139 8.48 17.79 33.63
C LYS A 139 7.57 18.90 34.15
N LEU A 140 6.39 19.08 33.57
CA LEU A 140 5.40 20.08 34.03
C LEU A 140 4.86 19.74 35.43
N SER A 141 4.61 18.47 35.72
CA SER A 141 4.18 18.00 37.04
C SER A 141 5.23 18.28 38.12
N LEU A 142 6.54 18.11 37.81
CA LEU A 142 7.64 18.39 38.71
C LEU A 142 7.83 19.91 38.98
N ILE A 143 7.45 20.78 38.03
CA ILE A 143 7.53 22.24 38.17
C ILE A 143 6.36 22.77 39.04
N HIS A 144 5.21 22.05 39.05
CA HIS A 144 4.05 22.45 39.85
C HIS A 144 4.05 21.97 41.31
N ILE A 145 4.99 21.13 41.69
CA ILE A 145 5.20 20.70 43.09
C ILE A 145 6.30 21.51 43.74
#